data_f8ad4476d69a253f4135c58517e7e1b0
#
_entry.id   f8ad4476d69a253f4135c58517e7e1b0
#
_cell.length_a   1.000
_cell.length_b   1.000
_cell.length_c   1.000
_cell.angle_alpha   90.00
_cell.angle_beta   90.00
_cell.angle_gamma   90.00
#
_symmetry.space_group_name_H-M   'P 1'
#
loop_
_entity.id
_entity.type
_entity.pdbx_description
1 polymer ?
#
loop_
_entity_poly.entity_id
_entity_poly.type
_entity_poly.pdbx_seq_one_letter_code
_entity_poly.pdbx_strand_id
1 'polypeptide(L)'
;SRGLGDVYKRQEYGWLTNRRKVKGNMYTPISYVHPEYSEKPVDFEMEQSTDLRITQRTYAIYLQDQVSFSAQWKLLLGARADWVNDKQDNYIKDKKTDENNFAISPRVGLVYLPMPDLSLYATYSQSFVPQSGQTKDGEAFDPITSKQWEAGVKKSFFNDRLSTSLAFYTLSKTNLPTIDPEDEEYKILIGKQTSKGIELSVNGEITPSWSVAFNYAYTHAEVTKTNDETYPVGTQLANISPSQFNLWTSYLIRKGPVKGLSFGGGWYFQGKSYGNMAHTIDLDAYHLVDCFVAYKRSFYKISANLKNVFNQEYYTGSQGNYLLFPGSARMLMVMLAVNF
;
A
#
# COMPACT_ATOMS: atom_id res chain seq x y z
N SER A 1 40.15 13.38 3.50
CA SER A 1 39.12 14.35 3.09
C SER A 1 37.79 13.94 3.70
N ARG A 2 37.21 14.77 4.55
CA ARG A 2 35.84 14.59 5.05
C ARG A 2 34.94 14.91 3.86
N GLY A 3 34.35 13.90 3.25
CA GLY A 3 33.38 14.07 2.17
C GLY A 3 32.18 14.83 2.71
N LEU A 4 31.90 15.99 2.13
CA LEU A 4 30.63 16.66 2.27
C LEU A 4 29.56 15.71 1.73
N GLY A 5 28.49 15.48 2.51
CA GLY A 5 27.39 14.64 2.11
C GLY A 5 26.68 15.19 0.87
N ASP A 6 26.03 14.31 0.14
CA ASP A 6 25.19 14.71 -1.00
C ASP A 6 23.93 15.39 -0.47
N VAL A 7 23.82 16.70 -0.72
CA VAL A 7 22.63 17.49 -0.34
C VAL A 7 21.64 17.50 -1.52
N TYR A 8 20.45 16.93 -1.29
CA TYR A 8 19.37 16.95 -2.25
C TYR A 8 18.34 18.02 -1.89
N LYS A 9 18.00 18.86 -2.86
CA LYS A 9 16.94 19.88 -2.75
C LYS A 9 15.91 19.62 -3.82
N ARG A 10 14.64 19.61 -3.45
CA ARG A 10 13.52 19.49 -4.39
C ARG A 10 12.40 20.42 -3.99
N GLN A 11 11.81 21.06 -4.98
CA GLN A 11 10.57 21.82 -4.87
C GLN A 11 9.49 21.09 -5.64
N GLU A 12 8.28 21.12 -5.12
CA GLU A 12 7.13 20.48 -5.75
C GLU A 12 5.94 21.43 -5.69
N TYR A 13 5.27 21.55 -6.82
CA TYR A 13 3.98 22.22 -6.95
C TYR A 13 2.99 21.21 -7.53
N GLY A 14 1.88 20.99 -6.82
CA GLY A 14 0.78 20.13 -7.26
C GLY A 14 -0.53 20.89 -7.30
N TRP A 15 -1.30 20.67 -8.35
CA TRP A 15 -2.68 21.11 -8.45
C TRP A 15 -3.56 19.96 -8.93
N LEU A 16 -4.60 19.67 -8.16
CA LEU A 16 -5.59 18.66 -8.47
C LEU A 16 -6.98 19.27 -8.37
N THR A 17 -7.80 19.07 -9.40
CA THR A 17 -9.23 19.36 -9.32
C THR A 17 -10.00 18.10 -9.70
N ASN A 18 -10.91 17.69 -8.84
CA ASN A 18 -11.82 16.58 -9.08
C ASN A 18 -13.26 17.05 -8.83
N ARG A 19 -14.18 16.67 -9.71
CA ARG A 19 -15.62 16.87 -9.49
C ARG A 19 -16.32 15.52 -9.57
N ARG A 20 -16.94 15.12 -8.48
CA ARG A 20 -17.72 13.89 -8.39
C ARG A 20 -19.20 14.24 -8.38
N LYS A 21 -19.93 13.74 -9.40
CA LYS A 21 -21.38 13.77 -9.45
C LYS A 21 -21.89 12.35 -9.36
N VAL A 22 -22.79 12.08 -8.41
CA VAL A 22 -23.46 10.80 -8.27
C VAL A 22 -24.96 11.04 -8.32
N LYS A 23 -25.63 10.32 -9.20
CA LYS A 23 -27.07 10.20 -9.22
C LYS A 23 -27.41 8.76 -8.90
N GLY A 24 -28.38 8.53 -8.05
CA GLY A 24 -28.81 7.17 -7.69
C GLY A 24 -30.04 7.21 -6.81
N ASN A 25 -30.78 6.13 -6.85
CA ASN A 25 -31.87 5.84 -5.94
C ASN A 25 -31.60 4.52 -5.25
N MET A 26 -32.13 4.32 -4.06
CA MET A 26 -32.14 3.01 -3.43
C MET A 26 -33.17 2.15 -4.10
N TYR A 27 -32.73 1.03 -4.68
CA TYR A 27 -33.60 -0.01 -5.20
C TYR A 27 -34.01 -0.97 -4.08
N THR A 28 -35.16 -1.61 -4.26
CA THR A 28 -35.51 -2.77 -3.44
C THR A 28 -34.46 -3.85 -3.66
N PRO A 29 -33.82 -4.37 -2.62
CA PRO A 29 -32.80 -5.41 -2.79
C PRO A 29 -33.39 -6.61 -3.52
N ILE A 30 -32.73 -7.06 -4.58
CA ILE A 30 -33.10 -8.29 -5.28
C ILE A 30 -32.34 -9.44 -4.61
N SER A 31 -33.08 -10.49 -4.20
CA SER A 31 -32.44 -11.71 -3.71
C SER A 31 -31.65 -12.36 -4.85
N TYR A 32 -30.34 -12.58 -4.64
CA TYR A 32 -29.53 -13.30 -5.62
C TYR A 32 -29.75 -14.82 -5.61
N VAL A 33 -30.43 -15.34 -4.58
CA VAL A 33 -30.80 -16.77 -4.48
C VAL A 33 -32.11 -17.06 -5.26
N HIS A 34 -33.05 -16.12 -5.21
CA HIS A 34 -34.33 -16.17 -5.95
C HIS A 34 -34.58 -14.77 -6.53
N PRO A 35 -33.92 -14.41 -7.66
CA PRO A 35 -34.08 -13.08 -8.24
C PRO A 35 -35.47 -12.92 -8.87
N GLU A 36 -36.26 -12.02 -8.30
CA GLU A 36 -37.46 -11.53 -8.94
C GLU A 36 -37.15 -10.24 -9.66
N TYR A 37 -37.16 -10.28 -10.98
CA TYR A 37 -36.94 -9.10 -11.81
C TYR A 37 -38.29 -8.41 -12.09
N SER A 38 -38.34 -7.10 -11.91
CA SER A 38 -39.50 -6.31 -12.32
C SER A 38 -39.58 -6.31 -13.85
N GLU A 39 -40.74 -6.64 -14.39
CA GLU A 39 -41.01 -6.71 -15.86
C GLU A 39 -41.00 -5.33 -16.54
N LYS A 40 -40.97 -4.24 -15.80
CA LYS A 40 -40.97 -2.89 -16.36
C LYS A 40 -39.68 -2.17 -15.97
N PRO A 41 -38.98 -1.52 -16.93
CA PRO A 41 -38.02 -0.49 -16.59
C PRO A 41 -38.77 0.55 -15.75
N VAL A 42 -38.35 0.72 -14.52
CA VAL A 42 -38.93 1.77 -13.68
C VAL A 42 -38.30 3.07 -14.17
N ASP A 43 -39.13 3.98 -14.67
CA ASP A 43 -38.74 5.37 -14.94
C ASP A 43 -38.37 6.01 -13.59
N PHE A 44 -37.06 6.00 -13.26
CA PHE A 44 -36.59 6.63 -12.07
C PHE A 44 -36.03 8.02 -12.43
N GLU A 45 -36.63 9.04 -11.89
CA GLU A 45 -35.86 10.27 -11.67
C GLU A 45 -34.78 10.00 -10.62
N MET A 46 -33.59 9.76 -11.11
CA MET A 46 -32.44 9.60 -10.23
C MET A 46 -32.14 10.93 -9.54
N GLU A 47 -32.37 10.98 -8.22
CA GLU A 47 -31.99 12.14 -7.43
C GLU A 47 -30.47 12.29 -7.37
N GLN A 48 -30.00 13.50 -7.46
CA GLN A 48 -28.58 13.79 -7.35
C GLN A 48 -28.16 13.70 -5.89
N SER A 49 -27.50 12.62 -5.52
CA SER A 49 -27.06 12.35 -4.15
C SER A 49 -25.72 13.01 -3.82
N THR A 50 -24.93 13.35 -4.81
CA THR A 50 -23.62 14.00 -4.63
C THR A 50 -23.30 14.92 -5.81
N ASP A 51 -22.93 16.16 -5.52
CA ASP A 51 -22.23 17.06 -6.46
C ASP A 51 -21.16 17.81 -5.66
N LEU A 52 -19.97 17.25 -5.66
CA LEU A 52 -18.85 17.73 -4.88
C LEU A 52 -17.67 18.05 -5.80
N ARG A 53 -17.15 19.27 -5.74
CA ARG A 53 -15.89 19.66 -6.37
C ARG A 53 -14.83 19.82 -5.28
N ILE A 54 -13.71 19.14 -5.44
CA ILE A 54 -12.52 19.28 -4.60
C ILE A 54 -11.42 19.88 -5.43
N THR A 55 -10.80 20.94 -4.92
CA THR A 55 -9.61 21.56 -5.53
C THR A 55 -8.52 21.63 -4.48
N GLN A 56 -7.44 20.90 -4.70
CA GLN A 56 -6.29 20.87 -3.81
C GLN A 56 -5.09 21.54 -4.48
N ARG A 57 -4.41 22.42 -3.76
CA ARG A 57 -3.16 23.05 -4.16
C ARG A 57 -2.10 22.75 -3.11
N THR A 58 -0.98 22.22 -3.56
CA THR A 58 0.13 21.83 -2.68
C THR A 58 1.40 22.54 -3.09
N TYR A 59 2.06 23.16 -2.14
CA TYR A 59 3.41 23.69 -2.27
C TYR A 59 4.29 22.95 -1.27
N ALA A 60 5.44 22.46 -1.71
CA ALA A 60 6.34 21.75 -0.82
C ALA A 60 7.80 22.07 -1.06
N ILE A 61 8.56 22.07 0.01
CA ILE A 61 10.01 22.18 0.01
C ILE A 61 10.56 20.98 0.74
N TYR A 62 11.49 20.29 0.11
CA TYR A 62 12.19 19.14 0.66
C TYR A 62 13.69 19.40 0.71
N LEU A 63 14.30 19.11 1.84
CA LEU A 63 15.74 19.15 2.05
C LEU A 63 16.18 17.83 2.66
N GLN A 64 17.23 17.23 2.11
CA GLN A 64 17.86 16.03 2.65
C GLN A 64 19.38 16.14 2.55
N ASP A 65 20.06 15.70 3.58
CA ASP A 65 21.50 15.56 3.62
C ASP A 65 21.89 14.16 4.09
N GLN A 66 22.91 13.58 3.45
CA GLN A 66 23.51 12.31 3.84
C GLN A 66 24.95 12.55 4.20
N VAL A 67 25.28 12.40 5.48
CA VAL A 67 26.61 12.60 6.04
C VAL A 67 27.30 11.27 6.28
N SER A 68 28.48 11.10 5.73
CA SER A 68 29.35 9.95 6.02
C SER A 68 30.42 10.37 7.07
N PHE A 69 30.24 9.97 8.33
CA PHE A 69 31.19 10.27 9.40
C PHE A 69 32.46 9.43 9.27
N SER A 70 32.31 8.21 8.75
CA SER A 70 33.41 7.30 8.46
C SER A 70 33.01 6.35 7.32
N ALA A 71 33.87 5.43 6.95
CA ALA A 71 33.53 4.35 6.03
C ALA A 71 32.38 3.47 6.56
N GLN A 72 32.19 3.42 7.87
CA GLN A 72 31.23 2.54 8.53
C GLN A 72 29.94 3.25 8.95
N TRP A 73 29.96 4.54 9.25
CA TRP A 73 28.84 5.28 9.81
C TRP A 73 28.30 6.33 8.85
N LYS A 74 27.01 6.21 8.54
CA LYS A 74 26.28 7.18 7.71
C LYS A 74 25.03 7.64 8.43
N LEU A 75 24.74 8.93 8.33
CA LEU A 75 23.53 9.57 8.85
C LEU A 75 22.77 10.20 7.70
N LEU A 76 21.47 9.94 7.64
CA LEU A 76 20.51 10.60 6.77
C LEU A 76 19.66 11.54 7.61
N LEU A 77 19.60 12.80 7.23
CA LEU A 77 18.70 13.80 7.80
C LEU A 77 17.87 14.39 6.68
N GLY A 78 16.57 14.46 6.85
CA GLY A 78 15.70 15.07 5.88
C GLY A 78 14.49 15.70 6.55
N ALA A 79 13.92 16.71 5.88
CA ALA A 79 12.66 17.29 6.26
C ALA A 79 11.93 17.78 5.01
N ARG A 80 10.61 17.62 5.02
CA ARG A 80 9.70 18.17 4.03
C ARG A 80 8.71 19.08 4.74
N ALA A 81 8.55 20.30 4.22
CA ALA A 81 7.52 21.22 4.66
C ALA A 81 6.49 21.35 3.53
N ASP A 82 5.24 21.14 3.88
CA ASP A 82 4.11 21.15 2.95
C ASP A 82 3.09 22.19 3.38
N TRP A 83 2.61 22.98 2.42
CA TRP A 83 1.46 23.88 2.53
C TRP A 83 0.39 23.36 1.59
N VAL A 84 -0.74 22.98 2.14
CA VAL A 84 -1.86 22.40 1.38
C VAL A 84 -3.09 23.26 1.59
N ASN A 85 -3.64 23.81 0.51
CA ASN A 85 -4.94 24.45 0.51
C ASN A 85 -5.95 23.51 -0.14
N ASP A 86 -7.01 23.18 0.57
CA ASP A 86 -8.08 22.25 0.16
C ASP A 86 -9.41 23.01 0.13
N LYS A 87 -9.99 23.16 -1.07
CA LYS A 87 -11.28 23.79 -1.29
C LYS A 87 -12.30 22.76 -1.69
N GLN A 88 -13.44 22.76 -1.02
CA GLN A 88 -14.55 21.89 -1.37
C GLN A 88 -15.82 22.72 -1.59
N ASP A 89 -16.42 22.54 -2.76
CA ASP A 89 -17.72 23.08 -3.10
C ASP A 89 -18.74 21.93 -3.15
N ASN A 90 -19.62 21.86 -2.17
CA ASN A 90 -20.75 20.93 -2.17
C ASN A 90 -21.99 21.64 -2.72
N TYR A 91 -22.33 21.35 -3.97
CA TYR A 91 -23.41 22.03 -4.69
C TYR A 91 -24.81 21.58 -4.28
N ILE A 92 -24.95 20.45 -3.57
CA ILE A 92 -26.23 19.99 -3.05
C ILE A 92 -26.56 20.65 -1.71
N LYS A 93 -25.54 20.73 -0.84
CA LYS A 93 -25.70 21.34 0.49
C LYS A 93 -25.44 22.85 0.51
N ASP A 94 -25.09 23.43 -0.64
CA ASP A 94 -24.63 24.82 -0.80
C ASP A 94 -23.56 25.20 0.24
N LYS A 95 -22.67 24.25 0.52
CA LYS A 95 -21.59 24.42 1.52
C LYS A 95 -20.24 24.51 0.82
N LYS A 96 -19.46 25.54 1.18
CA LYS A 96 -18.07 25.72 0.73
C LYS A 96 -17.16 25.67 1.93
N THR A 97 -16.05 24.95 1.79
CA THR A 97 -14.96 24.92 2.77
C THR A 97 -13.65 25.28 2.07
N ASP A 98 -12.80 26.02 2.78
CA ASP A 98 -11.46 26.45 2.31
C ASP A 98 -10.51 26.26 3.49
N GLU A 99 -9.74 25.18 3.45
CA GLU A 99 -8.90 24.75 4.54
C GLU A 99 -7.41 24.83 4.16
N ASN A 100 -6.59 25.36 5.05
CA ASN A 100 -5.16 25.47 4.88
C ASN A 100 -4.48 24.57 5.92
N ASN A 101 -3.69 23.63 5.44
CA ASN A 101 -2.90 22.72 6.26
C ASN A 101 -1.42 23.00 6.07
N PHE A 102 -0.69 23.02 7.16
CA PHE A 102 0.77 23.07 7.15
C PHE A 102 1.31 21.89 7.96
N ALA A 103 2.31 21.18 7.41
CA ALA A 103 2.95 20.10 8.13
C ALA A 103 4.44 20.00 7.80
N ILE A 104 5.21 19.59 8.79
CA ILE A 104 6.62 19.22 8.62
C ILE A 104 6.75 17.72 8.81
N SER A 105 7.37 17.07 7.83
CA SER A 105 7.61 15.63 7.80
C SER A 105 9.11 15.36 7.91
N PRO A 106 9.65 15.15 9.12
CA PRO A 106 11.05 14.82 9.33
C PRO A 106 11.36 13.37 8.97
N ARG A 107 12.60 13.12 8.55
CA ARG A 107 13.17 11.80 8.34
C ARG A 107 14.60 11.75 8.89
N VAL A 108 14.87 10.72 9.67
CA VAL A 108 16.21 10.46 10.21
C VAL A 108 16.56 9.00 9.97
N GLY A 109 17.78 8.73 9.52
CA GLY A 109 18.27 7.37 9.31
C GLY A 109 19.72 7.25 9.74
N LEU A 110 20.03 6.22 10.52
CA LEU A 110 21.39 5.85 10.89
C LEU A 110 21.72 4.50 10.26
N VAL A 111 22.88 4.43 9.61
CA VAL A 111 23.37 3.19 8.99
C VAL A 111 24.76 2.90 9.53
N TYR A 112 24.97 1.66 9.97
CA TYR A 112 26.26 1.12 10.39
C TYR A 112 26.68 -0.02 9.46
N LEU A 113 27.85 0.07 8.88
CA LEU A 113 28.45 -0.87 7.95
C LEU A 113 29.62 -1.59 8.65
N PRO A 114 29.39 -2.66 9.45
CA PRO A 114 30.48 -3.40 10.08
C PRO A 114 31.39 -4.10 9.07
N MET A 115 30.83 -4.45 7.91
CA MET A 115 31.51 -5.04 6.76
C MET A 115 30.96 -4.42 5.46
N PRO A 116 31.72 -4.45 4.35
CA PRO A 116 31.27 -3.86 3.08
C PRO A 116 29.94 -4.41 2.57
N ASP A 117 29.65 -5.66 2.86
CA ASP A 117 28.46 -6.41 2.40
C ASP A 117 27.37 -6.53 3.47
N LEU A 118 27.53 -5.93 4.67
CA LEU A 118 26.58 -5.97 5.77
C LEU A 118 26.26 -4.56 6.26
N SER A 119 24.97 -4.24 6.32
CA SER A 119 24.51 -2.96 6.84
C SER A 119 23.42 -3.19 7.88
N LEU A 120 23.58 -2.54 9.04
CA LEU A 120 22.56 -2.39 10.07
C LEU A 120 22.01 -0.98 9.95
N TYR A 121 20.69 -0.83 10.09
CA TYR A 121 20.08 0.50 10.01
C TYR A 121 18.92 0.66 10.98
N ALA A 122 18.68 1.91 11.33
CA ALA A 122 17.48 2.35 12.03
C ALA A 122 17.00 3.66 11.41
N THR A 123 15.68 3.78 11.20
CA THR A 123 15.08 4.97 10.62
C THR A 123 13.84 5.41 11.40
N TYR A 124 13.64 6.71 11.43
CA TYR A 124 12.41 7.36 11.81
C TYR A 124 11.92 8.20 10.65
N SER A 125 10.64 8.13 10.36
CA SER A 125 9.99 9.01 9.39
C SER A 125 8.59 9.41 9.84
N GLN A 126 8.20 10.61 9.46
CA GLN A 126 6.85 11.12 9.65
C GLN A 126 6.29 11.55 8.30
N SER A 127 4.99 11.38 8.14
CA SER A 127 4.22 11.89 7.02
C SER A 127 2.86 12.35 7.50
N PHE A 128 2.15 13.11 6.67
CA PHE A 128 0.80 13.54 6.96
C PHE A 128 -0.10 13.38 5.74
N VAL A 129 -1.41 13.35 5.99
CA VAL A 129 -2.45 13.38 4.96
C VAL A 129 -3.46 14.43 5.39
N PRO A 130 -3.71 15.49 4.59
CA PRO A 130 -4.78 16.42 4.84
C PRO A 130 -6.11 15.68 4.95
N GLN A 131 -6.97 16.12 5.81
CA GLN A 131 -8.34 15.60 5.92
C GLN A 131 -9.32 16.76 6.02
N SER A 132 -10.52 16.53 5.50
CA SER A 132 -11.59 17.51 5.50
C SER A 132 -12.57 17.20 6.61
N GLY A 133 -13.10 18.23 7.22
CA GLY A 133 -14.12 18.17 8.27
C GLY A 133 -13.88 19.21 9.32
N GLN A 134 -14.83 19.33 10.23
CA GLN A 134 -14.82 20.31 11.29
C GLN A 134 -15.29 19.65 12.59
N THR A 135 -14.73 20.12 13.70
CA THR A 135 -15.22 19.80 15.05
C THR A 135 -16.57 20.45 15.30
N LYS A 136 -17.21 20.16 16.43
CA LYS A 136 -18.43 20.81 16.90
C LYS A 136 -18.28 22.33 16.99
N ASP A 137 -17.10 22.81 17.36
CA ASP A 137 -16.77 24.23 17.51
C ASP A 137 -16.48 24.91 16.15
N GLY A 138 -16.53 24.17 15.03
CA GLY A 138 -16.30 24.68 13.70
C GLY A 138 -14.81 24.77 13.30
N GLU A 139 -13.90 24.26 14.13
CA GLU A 139 -12.48 24.19 13.80
C GLU A 139 -12.23 23.10 12.76
N ALA A 140 -11.38 23.39 11.76
CA ALA A 140 -10.95 22.42 10.77
C ALA A 140 -10.19 21.26 11.42
N PHE A 141 -10.34 20.06 10.86
CA PHE A 141 -9.61 18.88 11.33
C PHE A 141 -8.11 19.03 11.09
N ASP A 142 -7.32 18.75 12.11
CA ASP A 142 -5.88 18.54 11.94
C ASP A 142 -5.59 17.41 10.99
N PRO A 143 -4.51 17.48 10.19
CA PRO A 143 -4.12 16.39 9.30
C PRO A 143 -3.88 15.07 10.06
N ILE A 144 -4.22 13.95 9.41
CA ILE A 144 -3.79 12.63 9.87
C ILE A 144 -2.27 12.58 9.82
N THR A 145 -1.63 12.25 10.93
CA THR A 145 -0.19 12.11 11.03
C THR A 145 0.18 10.64 11.13
N SER A 146 1.17 10.22 10.32
CA SER A 146 1.74 8.88 10.39
C SER A 146 3.20 8.95 10.85
N LYS A 147 3.58 8.11 11.80
CA LYS A 147 4.95 7.99 12.35
C LYS A 147 5.40 6.55 12.22
N GLN A 148 6.59 6.36 11.65
CA GLN A 148 7.19 5.04 11.48
C GLN A 148 8.58 4.99 12.11
N TRP A 149 8.82 3.94 12.86
CA TRP A 149 10.14 3.48 13.27
C TRP A 149 10.42 2.17 12.57
N GLU A 150 11.63 2.03 12.06
CA GLU A 150 12.08 0.82 11.39
C GLU A 150 13.53 0.55 11.75
N ALA A 151 13.86 -0.70 12.03
CA ALA A 151 15.25 -1.15 12.20
C ALA A 151 15.45 -2.46 11.47
N GLY A 152 16.61 -2.65 10.87
CA GLY A 152 16.84 -3.84 10.09
C GLY A 152 18.30 -4.10 9.77
N VAL A 153 18.49 -5.21 9.07
CA VAL A 153 19.77 -5.67 8.55
C VAL A 153 19.65 -5.96 7.06
N LYS A 154 20.65 -5.55 6.29
CA LYS A 154 20.80 -5.90 4.87
C LYS A 154 22.14 -6.57 4.67
N LYS A 155 22.14 -7.68 3.94
CA LYS A 155 23.36 -8.45 3.64
C LYS A 155 23.39 -8.81 2.16
N SER A 156 24.51 -8.56 1.51
CA SER A 156 24.80 -9.03 0.16
C SER A 156 25.60 -10.34 0.21
N PHE A 157 25.35 -11.21 -0.73
CA PHE A 157 26.02 -12.50 -0.91
C PHE A 157 26.48 -12.67 -2.36
N PHE A 158 27.44 -13.54 -2.58
CA PHE A 158 27.90 -13.93 -3.92
C PHE A 158 28.38 -12.75 -4.78
N ASN A 159 29.16 -11.82 -4.20
CA ASN A 159 29.62 -10.59 -4.84
C ASN A 159 28.42 -9.74 -5.33
N ASP A 160 27.55 -9.38 -4.41
CA ASP A 160 26.35 -8.55 -4.61
C ASP A 160 25.28 -9.12 -5.55
N ARG A 161 25.40 -10.40 -5.94
CA ARG A 161 24.39 -11.03 -6.79
C ARG A 161 23.09 -11.37 -6.05
N LEU A 162 23.15 -11.63 -4.75
CA LEU A 162 21.99 -11.92 -3.91
C LEU A 162 21.97 -10.93 -2.75
N SER A 163 20.88 -10.20 -2.63
CA SER A 163 20.61 -9.27 -1.51
C SER A 163 19.55 -9.84 -0.59
N THR A 164 19.76 -9.74 0.71
CA THR A 164 18.78 -10.09 1.74
C THR A 164 18.54 -8.89 2.64
N SER A 165 17.33 -8.76 3.13
CA SER A 165 16.99 -7.78 4.17
C SER A 165 15.98 -8.36 5.15
N LEU A 166 16.18 -8.05 6.43
CA LEU A 166 15.25 -8.32 7.50
C LEU A 166 14.98 -6.99 8.21
N ALA A 167 13.71 -6.64 8.31
CA ALA A 167 13.28 -5.40 8.94
C ALA A 167 12.21 -5.66 10.00
N PHE A 168 12.22 -4.84 11.04
CA PHE A 168 11.18 -4.73 12.06
C PHE A 168 10.66 -3.31 12.03
N TYR A 169 9.33 -3.15 12.01
CA TYR A 169 8.74 -1.82 11.96
C TYR A 169 7.58 -1.66 12.93
N THR A 170 7.31 -0.42 13.28
CA THR A 170 6.07 0.02 13.88
C THR A 170 5.63 1.33 13.22
N LEU A 171 4.41 1.34 12.73
CA LEU A 171 3.75 2.48 12.08
C LEU A 171 2.52 2.85 12.90
N SER A 172 2.34 4.11 13.25
CA SER A 172 1.10 4.58 13.84
C SER A 172 0.52 5.75 13.07
N LYS A 173 -0.81 5.74 12.91
CA LYS A 173 -1.61 6.85 12.40
C LYS A 173 -2.38 7.46 13.55
N THR A 174 -2.38 8.77 13.66
CA THR A 174 -3.10 9.55 14.68
C THR A 174 -3.98 10.61 14.02
N ASN A 175 -4.81 11.28 14.82
CA ASN A 175 -5.81 12.24 14.36
C ASN A 175 -6.85 11.60 13.43
N LEU A 176 -7.19 10.35 13.69
CA LEU A 176 -8.28 9.69 12.98
C LEU A 176 -9.61 10.19 13.55
N PRO A 177 -10.58 10.57 12.70
CA PRO A 177 -11.89 10.99 13.15
C PRO A 177 -12.65 9.81 13.79
N THR A 178 -13.14 10.02 15.01
CA THR A 178 -14.03 9.09 15.72
C THR A 178 -15.29 9.85 16.15
N ILE A 179 -16.36 9.14 16.45
CA ILE A 179 -17.60 9.75 16.92
C ILE A 179 -17.34 10.55 18.21
N ASP A 180 -17.94 11.75 18.31
CA ASP A 180 -17.89 12.53 19.53
C ASP A 180 -18.82 11.87 20.58
N PRO A 181 -18.31 11.50 21.78
CA PRO A 181 -19.13 10.86 22.80
C PRO A 181 -20.20 11.77 23.43
N GLU A 182 -20.06 13.10 23.27
CA GLU A 182 -21.04 14.07 23.76
C GLU A 182 -22.10 14.42 22.71
N ASP A 183 -21.78 14.19 21.40
CA ASP A 183 -22.69 14.54 20.32
C ASP A 183 -22.35 13.70 19.06
N GLU A 184 -23.10 12.62 18.84
CA GLU A 184 -22.87 11.65 17.75
C GLU A 184 -22.96 12.23 16.32
N GLU A 185 -23.51 13.46 16.17
CA GLU A 185 -23.53 14.14 14.87
C GLU A 185 -22.16 14.69 14.47
N TYR A 186 -21.25 14.81 15.43
CA TYR A 186 -19.91 15.35 15.24
C TYR A 186 -18.82 14.27 15.38
N LYS A 187 -17.60 14.68 15.04
CA LYS A 187 -16.41 13.84 15.17
C LYS A 187 -15.30 14.60 15.88
N ILE A 188 -14.51 13.84 16.63
CA ILE A 188 -13.29 14.32 17.29
C ILE A 188 -12.08 13.55 16.80
N LEU A 189 -10.87 14.14 16.88
CA LEU A 189 -9.64 13.60 16.34
C LEU A 189 -8.81 12.84 17.40
N ILE A 190 -9.36 11.79 17.98
CA ILE A 190 -8.64 10.99 18.98
C ILE A 190 -8.25 9.60 18.51
N GLY A 191 -8.73 9.19 17.34
CA GLY A 191 -8.47 7.86 16.80
C GLY A 191 -7.00 7.62 16.53
N LYS A 192 -6.53 6.41 16.85
CA LYS A 192 -5.19 5.92 16.53
C LYS A 192 -5.24 4.48 16.07
N GLN A 193 -4.51 4.21 15.01
CA GLN A 193 -4.25 2.85 14.51
C GLN A 193 -2.74 2.59 14.54
N THR A 194 -2.37 1.36 14.85
CA THR A 194 -0.96 0.96 14.87
C THR A 194 -0.81 -0.34 14.06
N SER A 195 0.23 -0.36 13.22
CA SER A 195 0.70 -1.54 12.51
C SER A 195 2.13 -1.82 12.92
N LYS A 196 2.45 -3.06 13.27
CA LYS A 196 3.81 -3.52 13.59
C LYS A 196 4.06 -4.85 12.92
N GLY A 197 5.29 -5.09 12.53
CA GLY A 197 5.58 -6.30 11.79
C GLY A 197 7.05 -6.58 11.55
N ILE A 198 7.24 -7.67 10.80
CA ILE A 198 8.55 -8.18 10.37
C ILE A 198 8.47 -8.37 8.87
N GLU A 199 9.49 -7.93 8.16
CA GLU A 199 9.64 -8.13 6.72
C GLU A 199 10.98 -8.81 6.41
N LEU A 200 10.92 -9.88 5.62
CA LEU A 200 12.10 -10.57 5.11
C LEU A 200 12.07 -10.54 3.59
N SER A 201 13.17 -10.12 2.98
CA SER A 201 13.32 -10.10 1.52
C SER A 201 14.62 -10.76 1.10
N VAL A 202 14.57 -11.60 0.08
CA VAL A 202 15.72 -12.26 -0.55
C VAL A 202 15.57 -12.12 -2.06
N ASN A 203 16.45 -11.36 -2.71
CA ASN A 203 16.34 -11.08 -4.14
C ASN A 203 17.68 -11.17 -4.84
N GLY A 204 17.74 -11.82 -5.98
CA GLY A 204 18.92 -11.86 -6.83
C GLY A 204 19.20 -13.22 -7.46
N GLU A 205 20.48 -13.51 -7.66
CA GLU A 205 20.95 -14.74 -8.29
C GLU A 205 21.75 -15.60 -7.31
N ILE A 206 21.28 -16.83 -7.08
CA ILE A 206 22.04 -17.85 -6.33
C ILE A 206 23.23 -18.31 -7.18
N THR A 207 22.97 -18.51 -8.46
CA THR A 207 24.00 -18.73 -9.50
C THR A 207 23.70 -17.83 -10.71
N PRO A 208 24.63 -17.65 -11.65
CA PRO A 208 24.31 -16.90 -12.88
C PRO A 208 23.10 -17.43 -13.66
N SER A 209 22.73 -18.69 -13.46
CA SER A 209 21.57 -19.32 -14.12
C SER A 209 20.33 -19.38 -13.27
N TRP A 210 20.42 -19.21 -11.96
CA TRP A 210 19.31 -19.41 -11.03
C TRP A 210 19.02 -18.13 -10.25
N SER A 211 17.87 -17.52 -10.53
CA SER A 211 17.37 -16.33 -9.85
C SER A 211 16.26 -16.69 -8.86
N VAL A 212 16.20 -15.94 -7.77
CA VAL A 212 15.18 -16.05 -6.73
C VAL A 212 14.72 -14.67 -6.30
N ALA A 213 13.43 -14.54 -6.04
CA ALA A 213 12.82 -13.42 -5.33
C ALA A 213 11.86 -14.00 -4.28
N PHE A 214 12.17 -13.79 -3.02
CA PHE A 214 11.34 -14.23 -1.90
C PHE A 214 11.07 -13.03 -0.99
N ASN A 215 9.80 -12.85 -0.62
CA ASN A 215 9.39 -11.86 0.38
C ASN A 215 8.41 -12.52 1.34
N TYR A 216 8.58 -12.25 2.61
CA TYR A 216 7.68 -12.63 3.68
C TYR A 216 7.37 -11.40 4.53
N ALA A 217 6.11 -11.24 4.90
CA ALA A 217 5.68 -10.21 5.82
C ALA A 217 4.76 -10.82 6.89
N TYR A 218 5.05 -10.48 8.14
CA TYR A 218 4.13 -10.63 9.25
C TYR A 218 3.69 -9.24 9.70
N THR A 219 2.39 -8.99 9.74
CA THR A 219 1.80 -7.69 10.08
C THR A 219 0.70 -7.87 11.12
N HIS A 220 0.80 -7.13 12.22
CA HIS A 220 -0.28 -6.97 13.19
C HIS A 220 -0.74 -5.52 13.18
N ALA A 221 -1.97 -5.28 12.75
CA ALA A 221 -2.53 -3.93 12.60
C ALA A 221 -3.88 -3.84 13.29
N GLU A 222 -4.02 -2.87 14.19
CA GLU A 222 -5.17 -2.74 15.08
C GLU A 222 -5.49 -1.27 15.41
N VAL A 223 -6.71 -1.04 15.86
CA VAL A 223 -7.12 0.20 16.53
C VAL A 223 -6.48 0.25 17.91
N THR A 224 -5.70 1.28 18.20
CA THR A 224 -5.01 1.45 19.51
C THR A 224 -5.53 2.61 20.35
N LYS A 225 -6.39 3.46 19.77
CA LYS A 225 -7.15 4.49 20.49
C LYS A 225 -8.41 4.82 19.72
N THR A 226 -9.53 4.85 20.40
CA THR A 226 -10.85 5.22 19.88
C THR A 226 -11.79 5.50 21.04
N ASN A 227 -12.86 6.21 20.79
CA ASN A 227 -14.06 6.31 21.64
C ASN A 227 -15.30 5.73 20.94
N ASP A 228 -15.12 5.09 19.78
CA ASP A 228 -16.17 4.40 19.04
C ASP A 228 -16.31 2.98 19.61
N GLU A 229 -17.42 2.70 20.28
CA GLU A 229 -17.71 1.40 20.86
C GLU A 229 -17.95 0.30 19.82
N THR A 230 -18.28 0.67 18.58
CA THR A 230 -18.45 -0.26 17.46
C THR A 230 -17.12 -0.88 17.05
N TYR A 231 -16.02 -0.12 17.17
CA TYR A 231 -14.67 -0.55 16.85
C TYR A 231 -13.71 -0.28 18.01
N PRO A 232 -13.80 -1.06 19.09
CA PRO A 232 -13.02 -0.84 20.31
C PRO A 232 -11.52 -1.02 20.06
N VAL A 233 -10.72 -0.59 21.04
CA VAL A 233 -9.27 -0.85 21.05
C VAL A 233 -9.01 -2.35 20.97
N GLY A 234 -8.04 -2.75 20.10
CA GLY A 234 -7.75 -4.14 19.77
C GLY A 234 -8.47 -4.65 18.52
N THR A 235 -9.42 -3.90 17.95
CA THR A 235 -10.06 -4.27 16.67
C THR A 235 -9.01 -4.31 15.57
N GLN A 236 -8.83 -5.49 14.95
CA GLN A 236 -7.91 -5.68 13.83
C GLN A 236 -8.41 -4.94 12.58
N LEU A 237 -7.50 -4.34 11.83
CA LEU A 237 -7.86 -3.62 10.62
C LEU A 237 -8.27 -4.59 9.50
N ALA A 238 -9.34 -4.19 8.78
CA ALA A 238 -9.87 -4.97 7.66
C ALA A 238 -8.89 -5.07 6.48
N ASN A 239 -8.99 -6.17 5.72
CA ASN A 239 -8.20 -6.49 4.54
C ASN A 239 -6.68 -6.57 4.78
N ILE A 240 -6.27 -6.79 6.03
CA ILE A 240 -4.86 -7.00 6.39
C ILE A 240 -4.67 -8.44 6.83
N SER A 241 -3.98 -9.23 6.01
CA SER A 241 -3.57 -10.57 6.38
C SER A 241 -2.37 -10.50 7.33
N PRO A 242 -2.42 -11.18 8.49
CA PRO A 242 -1.28 -11.23 9.41
C PRO A 242 -0.02 -11.85 8.82
N SER A 243 -0.15 -12.73 7.84
CA SER A 243 0.98 -13.47 7.28
C SER A 243 0.83 -13.62 5.79
N GLN A 244 1.83 -13.19 5.05
CA GLN A 244 1.87 -13.34 3.60
C GLN A 244 3.29 -13.60 3.12
N PHE A 245 3.43 -14.41 2.08
CA PHE A 245 4.69 -14.53 1.37
C PHE A 245 4.50 -14.70 -0.13
N ASN A 246 5.52 -14.35 -0.87
CA ASN A 246 5.67 -14.71 -2.26
C ASN A 246 7.09 -15.23 -2.52
N LEU A 247 7.17 -16.30 -3.28
CA LEU A 247 8.41 -16.87 -3.79
C LEU A 247 8.30 -16.92 -5.30
N TRP A 248 9.25 -16.34 -5.99
CA TRP A 248 9.43 -16.50 -7.42
C TRP A 248 10.83 -17.05 -7.68
N THR A 249 10.94 -18.06 -8.53
CA THR A 249 12.23 -18.62 -8.90
C THR A 249 12.27 -18.94 -10.39
N SER A 250 13.43 -18.78 -10.99
CA SER A 250 13.62 -19.05 -12.41
C SER A 250 15.01 -19.59 -12.70
N TYR A 251 15.09 -20.50 -13.65
CA TYR A 251 16.34 -21.06 -14.14
C TYR A 251 16.52 -20.80 -15.64
N LEU A 252 17.70 -20.29 -16.02
CA LEU A 252 18.08 -19.98 -17.40
C LEU A 252 19.16 -20.96 -17.85
N ILE A 253 18.91 -21.70 -18.93
CA ILE A 253 19.90 -22.56 -19.57
C ILE A 253 20.84 -21.69 -20.42
N ARG A 254 22.10 -21.60 -20.01
CA ARG A 254 23.09 -20.69 -20.63
C ARG A 254 23.98 -21.35 -21.66
N LYS A 255 24.03 -22.69 -21.73
CA LYS A 255 24.92 -23.47 -22.61
C LYS A 255 24.14 -24.63 -23.25
N GLY A 256 24.72 -25.20 -24.31
CA GLY A 256 24.18 -26.40 -25.00
C GLY A 256 23.10 -26.07 -26.04
N PRO A 257 22.44 -27.11 -26.59
CA PRO A 257 21.50 -26.96 -27.71
C PRO A 257 20.25 -26.16 -27.39
N VAL A 258 19.82 -26.16 -26.14
CA VAL A 258 18.65 -25.40 -25.62
C VAL A 258 19.04 -24.11 -24.90
N LYS A 259 20.23 -23.55 -25.16
CA LYS A 259 20.67 -22.27 -24.65
C LYS A 259 19.60 -21.19 -24.92
N GLY A 260 19.23 -20.44 -23.91
CA GLY A 260 18.19 -19.40 -23.98
C GLY A 260 16.81 -19.89 -23.53
N LEU A 261 16.65 -21.18 -23.20
CA LEU A 261 15.48 -21.69 -22.53
C LEU A 261 15.53 -21.28 -21.06
N SER A 262 14.44 -20.69 -20.56
CA SER A 262 14.22 -20.39 -19.15
C SER A 262 12.87 -20.92 -18.70
N PHE A 263 12.81 -21.36 -17.46
CA PHE A 263 11.57 -21.81 -16.83
C PHE A 263 11.60 -21.45 -15.35
N GLY A 264 10.44 -21.40 -14.75
CA GLY A 264 10.31 -21.07 -13.34
C GLY A 264 8.86 -20.98 -12.90
N GLY A 265 8.68 -20.51 -11.69
CA GLY A 265 7.36 -20.36 -11.13
C GLY A 265 7.35 -19.49 -9.88
N GLY A 266 6.15 -19.18 -9.45
CA GLY A 266 5.85 -18.43 -8.25
C GLY A 266 4.93 -19.22 -7.33
N TRP A 267 5.11 -19.01 -6.04
CA TRP A 267 4.20 -19.48 -5.00
C TRP A 267 3.84 -18.30 -4.11
N TYR A 268 2.55 -18.00 -4.02
CA TYR A 268 1.98 -16.92 -3.23
C TYR A 268 1.10 -17.51 -2.15
N PHE A 269 1.22 -16.97 -0.96
CA PHE A 269 0.37 -17.29 0.17
C PHE A 269 -0.13 -16.00 0.81
N GLN A 270 -1.40 -15.97 1.10
CA GLN A 270 -2.03 -14.96 1.95
C GLN A 270 -2.83 -15.66 3.03
N GLY A 271 -2.55 -15.34 4.28
CA GLY A 271 -3.27 -15.85 5.43
C GLY A 271 -4.67 -15.24 5.55
N LYS A 272 -5.47 -15.81 6.42
CA LYS A 272 -6.81 -15.28 6.75
C LYS A 272 -6.77 -13.81 7.13
N SER A 273 -7.83 -13.07 6.77
CA SER A 273 -8.04 -11.70 7.21
C SER A 273 -9.53 -11.40 7.36
N TYR A 274 -9.85 -10.30 8.00
CA TYR A 274 -11.22 -9.80 8.05
C TYR A 274 -11.49 -8.88 6.86
N GLY A 275 -12.63 -9.04 6.21
CA GLY A 275 -13.03 -8.20 5.09
C GLY A 275 -13.58 -6.84 5.51
N ASN A 276 -14.06 -6.71 6.74
CA ASN A 276 -14.59 -5.46 7.29
C ASN A 276 -14.15 -5.25 8.75
N MET A 277 -14.31 -4.04 9.26
CA MET A 277 -13.93 -3.68 10.63
C MET A 277 -14.81 -4.34 11.70
N ALA A 278 -16.04 -4.74 11.36
CA ALA A 278 -16.95 -5.44 12.26
C ALA A 278 -16.64 -6.94 12.38
N HIS A 279 -15.65 -7.43 11.63
CA HIS A 279 -15.24 -8.84 11.58
C HIS A 279 -16.37 -9.83 11.25
N THR A 280 -17.36 -9.38 10.46
CA THR A 280 -18.49 -10.22 10.01
C THR A 280 -18.23 -10.89 8.65
N ILE A 281 -17.14 -10.54 7.98
CA ILE A 281 -16.70 -11.13 6.72
C ILE A 281 -15.31 -11.71 6.93
N ASP A 282 -15.22 -13.03 6.86
CA ASP A 282 -13.94 -13.74 6.83
C ASP A 282 -13.45 -13.87 5.39
N LEU A 283 -12.19 -13.53 5.16
CA LEU A 283 -11.47 -13.79 3.92
C LEU A 283 -10.51 -14.95 4.19
N ASP A 284 -10.80 -16.09 3.60
CA ASP A 284 -10.02 -17.30 3.81
C ASP A 284 -8.60 -17.18 3.28
N ALA A 285 -7.68 -17.92 3.89
CA ALA A 285 -6.32 -18.04 3.40
C ALA A 285 -6.29 -18.76 2.05
N TYR A 286 -5.38 -18.33 1.18
CA TYR A 286 -5.22 -18.96 -0.12
C TYR A 286 -3.76 -19.09 -0.55
N HIS A 287 -3.53 -20.05 -1.46
CA HIS A 287 -2.26 -20.31 -2.11
C HIS A 287 -2.41 -20.23 -3.62
N LEU A 288 -1.53 -19.50 -4.29
CA LEU A 288 -1.49 -19.45 -5.74
C LEU A 288 -0.14 -19.94 -6.24
N VAL A 289 -0.18 -20.76 -7.28
CA VAL A 289 1.02 -21.21 -7.97
C VAL A 289 0.95 -20.77 -9.41
N ASP A 290 2.01 -20.10 -9.85
CA ASP A 290 2.20 -19.68 -11.23
C ASP A 290 3.42 -20.41 -11.81
N CYS A 291 3.45 -20.65 -13.11
CA CYS A 291 4.63 -21.16 -13.78
C CYS A 291 4.81 -20.51 -15.15
N PHE A 292 6.04 -20.54 -15.64
CA PHE A 292 6.34 -20.07 -16.97
C PHE A 292 7.44 -20.89 -17.63
N VAL A 293 7.42 -20.86 -18.95
CA VAL A 293 8.53 -21.27 -19.80
C VAL A 293 8.75 -20.19 -20.87
N ALA A 294 10.01 -19.87 -21.16
CA ALA A 294 10.34 -18.91 -22.19
C ALA A 294 11.60 -19.35 -22.94
N TYR A 295 11.63 -19.09 -24.24
CA TYR A 295 12.77 -19.35 -25.08
C TYR A 295 13.18 -18.08 -25.81
N LYS A 296 14.43 -17.66 -25.59
CA LYS A 296 15.01 -16.45 -26.19
C LYS A 296 16.14 -16.81 -27.16
N ARG A 297 16.06 -16.29 -28.36
CA ARG A 297 17.13 -16.26 -29.36
C ARG A 297 17.45 -14.81 -29.74
N SER A 298 18.41 -14.60 -30.64
CA SER A 298 18.94 -13.26 -30.99
C SER A 298 17.85 -12.24 -31.27
N PHE A 299 16.87 -12.57 -32.09
CA PHE A 299 15.86 -11.62 -32.57
C PHE A 299 14.43 -11.90 -32.07
N TYR A 300 14.18 -12.99 -31.33
CA TYR A 300 12.85 -13.27 -30.80
C TYR A 300 12.88 -13.88 -29.40
N LYS A 301 11.79 -13.68 -28.68
CA LYS A 301 11.47 -14.36 -27.41
C LYS A 301 10.03 -14.83 -27.47
N ILE A 302 9.81 -16.14 -27.27
CA ILE A 302 8.49 -16.71 -27.04
C ILE A 302 8.37 -17.10 -25.57
N SER A 303 7.23 -16.85 -24.95
CA SER A 303 6.97 -17.27 -23.57
C SER A 303 5.52 -17.70 -23.38
N ALA A 304 5.32 -18.71 -22.55
CA ALA A 304 4.03 -19.14 -22.04
C ALA A 304 4.04 -19.01 -20.53
N ASN A 305 3.01 -18.37 -19.97
CA ASN A 305 2.82 -18.14 -18.54
C ASN A 305 1.47 -18.70 -18.15
N LEU A 306 1.44 -19.60 -17.20
CA LEU A 306 0.22 -20.18 -16.63
C LEU A 306 0.08 -19.63 -15.20
N LYS A 307 -0.91 -18.78 -14.99
CA LYS A 307 -1.25 -18.20 -13.69
C LYS A 307 -2.35 -19.02 -13.01
N ASN A 308 -2.31 -19.06 -11.69
CA ASN A 308 -3.25 -19.82 -10.85
C ASN A 308 -3.40 -21.26 -11.38
N VAL A 309 -2.29 -22.00 -11.42
CA VAL A 309 -2.17 -23.36 -12.02
C VAL A 309 -3.27 -24.29 -11.52
N PHE A 310 -3.62 -24.22 -10.24
CA PHE A 310 -4.62 -25.10 -9.61
C PHE A 310 -6.05 -24.58 -9.72
N ASN A 311 -6.25 -23.43 -10.39
CA ASN A 311 -7.55 -22.76 -10.52
C ASN A 311 -8.24 -22.53 -9.14
N GLN A 312 -7.45 -22.12 -8.15
CA GLN A 312 -7.94 -21.79 -6.82
C GLN A 312 -8.93 -20.62 -6.90
N GLU A 313 -10.09 -20.78 -6.34
CA GLU A 313 -11.04 -19.69 -6.10
C GLU A 313 -10.66 -18.98 -4.80
N TYR A 314 -10.63 -17.65 -4.83
CA TYR A 314 -10.21 -16.84 -3.69
C TYR A 314 -10.75 -15.41 -3.80
N TYR A 315 -10.75 -14.71 -2.68
CA TYR A 315 -11.10 -13.30 -2.59
C TYR A 315 -9.90 -12.49 -2.13
N THR A 316 -9.61 -11.40 -2.84
CA THR A 316 -8.46 -10.53 -2.54
C THR A 316 -8.74 -9.48 -1.48
N GLY A 317 -10.02 -9.22 -1.20
CA GLY A 317 -10.46 -8.23 -0.23
C GLY A 317 -11.97 -8.03 -0.27
N SER A 318 -12.45 -7.11 0.55
CA SER A 318 -13.83 -6.63 0.49
C SER A 318 -13.93 -5.13 0.72
N GLN A 319 -15.03 -4.54 0.29
CA GLN A 319 -15.38 -3.16 0.59
C GLN A 319 -16.72 -3.13 1.35
N GLY A 320 -16.62 -2.79 2.64
CA GLY A 320 -17.78 -2.83 3.53
C GLY A 320 -18.38 -4.24 3.63
N ASN A 321 -19.71 -4.31 3.77
CA ASN A 321 -20.44 -5.57 3.97
C ASN A 321 -21.00 -6.18 2.69
N TYR A 322 -20.81 -5.53 1.53
CA TYR A 322 -21.60 -5.82 0.33
C TYR A 322 -20.77 -6.17 -0.89
N LEU A 323 -19.48 -5.90 -0.90
CA LEU A 323 -18.66 -6.08 -2.09
C LEU A 323 -17.42 -6.92 -1.77
N LEU A 324 -17.37 -8.12 -2.35
CA LEU A 324 -16.20 -8.99 -2.33
C LEU A 324 -15.45 -8.87 -3.67
N PHE A 325 -14.13 -8.86 -3.62
CA PHE A 325 -13.28 -8.81 -4.81
C PHE A 325 -12.75 -10.21 -5.14
N PRO A 326 -13.35 -10.91 -6.10
CA PRO A 326 -12.86 -12.23 -6.50
C PRO A 326 -11.49 -12.11 -7.16
N GLY A 327 -10.63 -13.08 -6.91
CA GLY A 327 -9.36 -13.23 -7.58
C GLY A 327 -9.51 -13.78 -8.99
N SER A 328 -8.43 -13.69 -9.78
CA SER A 328 -8.42 -14.18 -11.15
C SER A 328 -8.41 -15.70 -11.20
N ALA A 329 -9.25 -16.29 -12.06
CA ALA A 329 -9.21 -17.69 -12.40
C ALA A 329 -7.90 -18.07 -13.11
N ARG A 330 -7.68 -19.37 -13.36
CA ARG A 330 -6.52 -19.84 -14.13
C ARG A 330 -6.47 -19.18 -15.51
N MET A 331 -5.30 -18.67 -15.85
CA MET A 331 -5.09 -17.94 -17.11
C MET A 331 -3.79 -18.37 -17.78
N LEU A 332 -3.87 -18.76 -19.03
CA LEU A 332 -2.71 -18.98 -19.89
C LEU A 332 -2.47 -17.75 -20.77
N MET A 333 -1.24 -17.23 -20.73
CA MET A 333 -0.81 -16.11 -21.58
C MET A 333 0.40 -16.54 -22.39
N VAL A 334 0.28 -16.44 -23.71
CA VAL A 334 1.39 -16.67 -24.63
C VAL A 334 1.80 -15.34 -25.25
N MET A 335 3.11 -15.06 -25.29
CA MET A 335 3.66 -13.82 -25.82
C MET A 335 4.82 -14.12 -26.77
N LEU A 336 4.82 -13.46 -27.91
CA LEU A 336 5.93 -13.39 -28.84
C LEU A 336 6.45 -11.95 -28.89
N ALA A 337 7.74 -11.76 -28.60
CA ALA A 337 8.45 -10.49 -28.78
C ALA A 337 9.50 -10.64 -29.86
N VAL A 338 9.54 -9.73 -30.83
CA VAL A 338 10.50 -9.69 -31.94
C VAL A 338 11.25 -8.37 -31.87
N ASN A 339 12.59 -8.45 -31.90
CA ASN A 339 13.48 -7.28 -31.96
C ASN A 339 14.01 -7.16 -33.39
N PHE A 340 13.79 -6.04 -34.02
CA PHE A 340 14.23 -5.71 -35.37
C PHE A 340 15.56 -4.98 -35.34
#